data_f1c34302c765cbf32e7ab3a90a9c6566
#
_entry.id   f1c34302c765cbf32e7ab3a90a9c6566
#
_cell.length_a   1.000
_cell.length_b   1.000
_cell.length_c   1.000
_cell.angle_alpha   90.00
_cell.angle_beta   90.00
_cell.angle_gamma   90.00
#
_symmetry.space_group_name_H-M   'P 1'
#
loop_
_entity.id
_entity.type
_entity.pdbx_description
1 polymer ?
#
loop_
_entity_poly.entity_id
_entity_poly.type
_entity_poly.pdbx_seq_one_letter_code
_entity_poly.pdbx_strand_id
1 'polypeptide(L)'
;IAPCRTFFRTEIGTRTQGMNFKEAALEVNYWCAEEATYHCTDDRTLSAVSVYRRGNGRCGEESVFTVNALRSVGVPARQVYAPKWSHCDDNHAWVEIWCDGEWYFLGACEPEEILNKGWFTNASSRAMMIHSRVFDTKIPNGEVIGKDGMVTMLNELKRYAVTKEITVSVKDEQGAPAEGTE
;
A
#
# COMPACT_ATOMS: atom_id res chain seq x y z
N ILE A 1 -4.47 -8.31 -16.94
CA ILE A 1 -4.50 -6.98 -16.28
C ILE A 1 -5.49 -6.06 -16.98
N ALA A 2 -5.45 -5.96 -18.33
CA ALA A 2 -6.38 -5.12 -19.09
C ALA A 2 -7.89 -5.44 -18.87
N PRO A 3 -8.32 -6.70 -18.85
CA PRO A 3 -9.71 -7.06 -18.58
C PRO A 3 -10.21 -6.55 -17.21
N CYS A 4 -9.35 -6.60 -16.18
CA CYS A 4 -9.69 -6.15 -14.83
C CYS A 4 -9.98 -4.63 -14.80
N ARG A 5 -9.13 -3.81 -15.42
CA ARG A 5 -9.34 -2.35 -15.48
C ARG A 5 -10.61 -1.98 -16.23
N THR A 6 -10.86 -2.59 -17.38
CA THR A 6 -12.08 -2.33 -18.16
C THR A 6 -13.31 -2.69 -17.36
N PHE A 7 -13.28 -3.86 -16.71
CA PHE A 7 -14.38 -4.32 -15.87
C PHE A 7 -14.69 -3.31 -14.75
N PHE A 8 -13.73 -2.97 -13.90
CA PHE A 8 -13.98 -2.04 -12.81
C PHE A 8 -14.35 -0.63 -13.29
N ARG A 9 -13.77 -0.17 -14.41
CA ARG A 9 -14.17 1.11 -15.00
C ARG A 9 -15.64 1.13 -15.42
N THR A 10 -16.19 0.02 -15.88
CA THR A 10 -17.61 -0.08 -16.22
C THR A 10 -18.47 0.02 -14.97
N GLU A 11 -18.07 -0.63 -13.88
CA GLU A 11 -18.83 -0.64 -12.62
C GLU A 11 -18.84 0.72 -11.90
N ILE A 12 -17.68 1.39 -11.83
CA ILE A 12 -17.50 2.58 -10.96
C ILE A 12 -17.28 3.89 -11.71
N GLY A 13 -17.10 3.86 -13.04
CA GLY A 13 -16.75 5.05 -13.81
C GLY A 13 -17.81 6.16 -13.76
N THR A 14 -19.09 5.81 -13.68
CA THR A 14 -20.18 6.80 -13.54
C THR A 14 -20.24 7.42 -12.16
N ARG A 15 -19.87 6.68 -11.10
CA ARG A 15 -19.85 7.19 -9.72
C ARG A 15 -18.78 8.25 -9.51
N THR A 16 -17.67 8.17 -10.24
CA THR A 16 -16.52 9.07 -10.10
C THR A 16 -16.46 10.19 -11.13
N GLN A 17 -17.47 10.30 -11.99
CA GLN A 17 -17.50 11.29 -13.07
C GLN A 17 -17.52 12.71 -12.51
N GLY A 18 -16.57 13.55 -12.95
CA GLY A 18 -16.45 14.96 -12.54
C GLY A 18 -15.76 15.17 -11.18
N MET A 19 -15.40 14.13 -10.48
CA MET A 19 -14.68 14.20 -9.21
C MET A 19 -13.18 14.47 -9.43
N ASN A 20 -12.57 15.22 -8.53
CA ASN A 20 -11.11 15.28 -8.43
C ASN A 20 -10.55 13.96 -7.86
N PHE A 21 -9.22 13.78 -7.86
CA PHE A 21 -8.60 12.50 -7.44
C PHE A 21 -8.87 12.13 -5.96
N LYS A 22 -8.96 13.10 -5.07
CA LYS A 22 -9.25 12.86 -3.63
C LYS A 22 -10.69 12.40 -3.44
N GLU A 23 -11.63 13.09 -4.06
CA GLU A 23 -13.05 12.72 -4.04
C GLU A 23 -13.27 11.35 -4.69
N ALA A 24 -12.68 11.13 -5.86
CA ALA A 24 -12.76 9.85 -6.56
C ALA A 24 -12.16 8.71 -5.73
N ALA A 25 -11.07 8.96 -4.99
CA ALA A 25 -10.46 7.94 -4.15
C ALA A 25 -11.36 7.53 -2.97
N LEU A 26 -12.00 8.49 -2.33
CA LEU A 26 -12.95 8.22 -1.25
C LEU A 26 -14.16 7.45 -1.79
N GLU A 27 -14.76 7.90 -2.90
CA GLU A 27 -15.91 7.24 -3.52
C GLU A 27 -15.60 5.81 -3.96
N VAL A 28 -14.44 5.58 -4.59
CA VAL A 28 -13.98 4.24 -4.96
C VAL A 28 -13.83 3.35 -3.73
N ASN A 29 -13.32 3.88 -2.63
CA ASN A 29 -13.15 3.11 -1.40
C ASN A 29 -14.48 2.75 -0.76
N TYR A 30 -15.47 3.65 -0.80
CA TYR A 30 -16.85 3.35 -0.41
C TYR A 30 -17.42 2.20 -1.25
N TRP A 31 -17.29 2.30 -2.59
CA TRP A 31 -17.71 1.22 -3.48
C TRP A 31 -16.99 -0.09 -3.17
N CYS A 32 -15.68 -0.07 -2.92
CA CYS A 32 -14.93 -1.28 -2.56
C CYS A 32 -15.47 -1.93 -1.27
N ALA A 33 -15.87 -1.13 -0.28
CA ALA A 33 -16.46 -1.62 0.96
C ALA A 33 -17.89 -2.16 0.79
N GLU A 34 -18.63 -1.68 -0.21
CA GLU A 34 -19.93 -2.27 -0.60
C GLU A 34 -19.76 -3.66 -1.23
N GLU A 35 -18.66 -3.88 -1.97
CA GLU A 35 -18.41 -5.08 -2.75
C GLU A 35 -17.59 -6.17 -2.01
N ALA A 36 -16.78 -5.78 -1.03
CA ALA A 36 -15.92 -6.70 -0.31
C ALA A 36 -15.74 -6.32 1.17
N THR A 37 -15.66 -7.34 2.01
CA THR A 37 -15.39 -7.18 3.44
C THR A 37 -14.21 -8.04 3.87
N TYR A 38 -13.55 -7.64 4.96
CA TYR A 38 -12.44 -8.40 5.51
C TYR A 38 -12.89 -9.78 5.98
N HIS A 39 -12.17 -10.79 5.53
CA HIS A 39 -12.30 -12.15 6.01
C HIS A 39 -10.96 -12.87 5.93
N CYS A 40 -10.53 -13.44 7.07
CA CYS A 40 -9.36 -14.30 7.10
C CYS A 40 -9.72 -15.64 6.44
N THR A 41 -9.31 -15.79 5.20
CA THR A 41 -9.56 -17.00 4.40
C THR A 41 -8.37 -17.97 4.51
N ASP A 42 -8.18 -18.79 3.49
CA ASP A 42 -7.01 -19.65 3.35
C ASP A 42 -5.73 -18.86 3.00
N ASP A 43 -4.60 -19.54 2.87
CA ASP A 43 -3.27 -18.95 2.58
C ASP A 43 -3.08 -18.49 1.13
N ARG A 44 -4.08 -18.65 0.27
CA ARG A 44 -3.98 -18.27 -1.14
C ARG A 44 -4.19 -16.79 -1.33
N THR A 45 -3.29 -16.15 -2.08
CA THR A 45 -3.48 -14.77 -2.51
C THR A 45 -4.49 -14.69 -3.66
N LEU A 46 -5.52 -13.88 -3.50
CA LEU A 46 -6.56 -13.65 -4.47
C LEU A 46 -6.23 -12.48 -5.40
N SER A 47 -6.65 -12.60 -6.67
CA SER A 47 -6.63 -11.46 -7.58
C SER A 47 -7.76 -10.47 -7.26
N ALA A 48 -7.63 -9.20 -7.71
CA ALA A 48 -8.66 -8.19 -7.52
C ALA A 48 -10.06 -8.62 -7.98
N VAL A 49 -10.16 -9.29 -9.14
CA VAL A 49 -11.43 -9.82 -9.66
C VAL A 49 -11.96 -10.96 -8.79
N SER A 50 -11.06 -11.77 -8.21
CA SER A 50 -11.48 -12.85 -7.31
C SER A 50 -12.01 -12.31 -5.99
N VAL A 51 -11.42 -11.25 -5.44
CA VAL A 51 -11.93 -10.55 -4.25
C VAL A 51 -13.34 -10.01 -4.53
N TYR A 52 -13.50 -9.27 -5.63
CA TYR A 52 -14.80 -8.73 -6.05
C TYR A 52 -15.87 -9.86 -6.16
N ARG A 53 -15.56 -10.95 -6.86
CA ARG A 53 -16.52 -12.06 -7.06
C ARG A 53 -16.86 -12.82 -5.78
N ARG A 54 -15.95 -12.86 -4.83
CA ARG A 54 -16.16 -13.53 -3.54
C ARG A 54 -16.82 -12.64 -2.50
N GLY A 55 -16.70 -11.32 -2.64
CA GLY A 55 -17.14 -10.34 -1.68
C GLY A 55 -16.29 -10.34 -0.39
N ASN A 56 -15.08 -10.90 -0.42
CA ASN A 56 -14.20 -10.91 0.75
C ASN A 56 -12.72 -11.11 0.39
N GLY A 57 -11.85 -10.68 1.33
CA GLY A 57 -10.41 -10.84 1.25
C GLY A 57 -9.73 -10.45 2.56
N ARG A 58 -8.42 -10.75 2.66
CA ARG A 58 -7.57 -10.22 3.73
C ARG A 58 -7.11 -8.81 3.35
N CYS A 59 -6.52 -8.07 4.28
CA CYS A 59 -6.06 -6.69 4.05
C CYS A 59 -5.15 -6.55 2.80
N GLY A 60 -4.25 -7.51 2.55
CA GLY A 60 -3.41 -7.53 1.36
C GLY A 60 -4.20 -7.71 0.06
N GLU A 61 -5.26 -8.46 0.09
CA GLU A 61 -6.14 -8.75 -1.04
C GLU A 61 -7.13 -7.61 -1.28
N GLU A 62 -7.72 -7.05 -0.22
CA GLU A 62 -8.56 -5.84 -0.28
C GLU A 62 -7.77 -4.64 -0.83
N SER A 63 -6.52 -4.47 -0.40
CA SER A 63 -5.67 -3.39 -0.93
C SER A 63 -5.31 -3.57 -2.40
N VAL A 64 -5.06 -4.80 -2.88
CA VAL A 64 -4.89 -5.09 -4.31
C VAL A 64 -6.18 -4.81 -5.09
N PHE A 65 -7.33 -5.17 -4.55
CA PHE A 65 -8.64 -4.88 -5.15
C PHE A 65 -8.85 -3.36 -5.26
N THR A 66 -8.69 -2.62 -4.17
CA THR A 66 -8.86 -1.15 -4.12
C THR A 66 -7.87 -0.43 -5.05
N VAL A 67 -6.60 -0.84 -5.11
CA VAL A 67 -5.61 -0.29 -6.06
C VAL A 67 -6.05 -0.49 -7.51
N ASN A 68 -6.57 -1.67 -7.86
CA ASN A 68 -7.04 -1.93 -9.22
C ASN A 68 -8.30 -1.12 -9.55
N ALA A 69 -9.21 -0.96 -8.62
CA ALA A 69 -10.41 -0.13 -8.77
C ALA A 69 -10.03 1.34 -9.00
N LEU A 70 -9.18 1.92 -8.14
CA LEU A 70 -8.67 3.28 -8.27
C LEU A 70 -7.97 3.53 -9.62
N ARG A 71 -7.06 2.64 -9.99
CA ARG A 71 -6.33 2.74 -11.26
C ARG A 71 -7.24 2.60 -12.48
N SER A 72 -8.39 1.95 -12.35
CA SER A 72 -9.37 1.80 -13.44
C SER A 72 -10.04 3.12 -13.81
N VAL A 73 -10.21 4.02 -12.85
CA VAL A 73 -10.77 5.37 -13.05
C VAL A 73 -9.70 6.46 -13.17
N GLY A 74 -8.43 6.07 -13.28
CA GLY A 74 -7.32 6.99 -13.56
C GLY A 74 -6.61 7.54 -12.31
N VAL A 75 -7.02 7.17 -11.10
CA VAL A 75 -6.34 7.58 -9.86
C VAL A 75 -5.05 6.77 -9.69
N PRO A 76 -3.86 7.40 -9.67
CA PRO A 76 -2.61 6.70 -9.38
C PRO A 76 -2.62 6.18 -7.93
N ALA A 77 -2.44 4.89 -7.77
CA ALA A 77 -2.52 4.25 -6.45
C ALA A 77 -1.50 3.12 -6.33
N ARG A 78 -1.10 2.81 -5.10
CA ARG A 78 -0.22 1.69 -4.76
C ARG A 78 -0.60 1.05 -3.43
N GLN A 79 -0.20 -0.20 -3.27
CA GLN A 79 -0.27 -0.89 -1.99
C GLN A 79 0.92 -0.48 -1.11
N VAL A 80 0.65 -0.29 0.17
CA VAL A 80 1.66 -0.11 1.23
C VAL A 80 1.46 -1.21 2.26
N TYR A 81 2.54 -1.65 2.89
CA TYR A 81 2.55 -2.79 3.77
C TYR A 81 3.46 -2.57 4.99
N ALA A 82 2.92 -2.82 6.18
CA ALA A 82 3.66 -2.96 7.41
C ALA A 82 3.76 -4.47 7.72
N PRO A 83 4.96 -5.08 7.59
CA PRO A 83 5.12 -6.53 7.76
C PRO A 83 4.92 -6.99 9.20
N LYS A 84 5.14 -6.09 10.15
CA LYS A 84 4.97 -6.34 11.57
C LYS A 84 4.73 -5.05 12.34
N TRP A 85 3.77 -5.06 13.24
CA TRP A 85 3.55 -3.96 14.17
C TRP A 85 4.57 -3.98 15.32
N SER A 86 4.89 -2.84 15.88
CA SER A 86 5.79 -2.73 17.04
C SER A 86 5.19 -3.29 18.34
N HIS A 87 3.88 -3.43 18.41
CA HIS A 87 3.15 -3.82 19.62
C HIS A 87 2.50 -5.20 19.56
N CYS A 88 2.48 -5.85 18.40
CA CYS A 88 1.93 -7.20 18.24
C CYS A 88 2.52 -7.91 17.02
N ASP A 89 2.40 -9.24 17.01
CA ASP A 89 2.87 -10.08 15.92
C ASP A 89 1.80 -10.20 14.83
N ASP A 90 1.50 -9.07 14.23
CA ASP A 90 0.53 -8.95 13.13
C ASP A 90 1.03 -7.94 12.10
N ASN A 91 0.43 -7.93 10.94
CA ASN A 91 0.77 -7.11 9.78
C ASN A 91 -0.47 -6.37 9.26
N HIS A 92 -0.25 -5.40 8.38
CA HIS A 92 -1.35 -4.73 7.69
C HIS A 92 -0.93 -4.23 6.33
N ALA A 93 -1.88 -4.22 5.39
CA ALA A 93 -1.73 -3.62 4.07
C ALA A 93 -2.86 -2.61 3.83
N TRP A 94 -2.51 -1.48 3.25
CA TRP A 94 -3.45 -0.42 2.88
C TRP A 94 -3.07 0.22 1.55
N VAL A 95 -3.68 1.31 1.20
CA VAL A 95 -3.51 1.96 -0.10
C VAL A 95 -3.01 3.39 0.06
N GLU A 96 -2.15 3.82 -0.85
CA GLU A 96 -1.82 5.23 -1.08
C GLU A 96 -2.23 5.66 -2.48
N ILE A 97 -2.71 6.89 -2.60
CA ILE A 97 -2.96 7.57 -3.87
C ILE A 97 -2.00 8.74 -4.05
N TRP A 98 -1.60 9.00 -5.30
CA TRP A 98 -0.80 10.16 -5.65
C TRP A 98 -1.67 11.25 -6.25
N CYS A 99 -1.70 12.41 -5.62
CA CYS A 99 -2.29 13.62 -6.19
C CYS A 99 -1.65 14.88 -5.59
N ASP A 100 -1.74 15.98 -6.31
CA ASP A 100 -1.21 17.29 -5.88
C ASP A 100 0.27 17.28 -5.46
N GLY A 101 1.07 16.35 -6.02
CA GLY A 101 2.50 16.25 -5.73
C GLY A 101 2.86 15.45 -4.48
N GLU A 102 1.91 14.76 -3.84
CA GLU A 102 2.15 13.98 -2.63
C GLU A 102 1.30 12.70 -2.55
N TRP A 103 1.67 11.81 -1.63
CA TRP A 103 0.94 10.59 -1.33
C TRP A 103 -0.03 10.78 -0.17
N TYR A 104 -1.26 10.32 -0.35
CA TYR A 104 -2.30 10.27 0.68
C TYR A 104 -2.70 8.81 0.91
N PHE A 105 -2.91 8.42 2.16
CA PHE A 105 -3.32 7.05 2.46
C PHE A 105 -4.81 6.91 2.76
N LEU A 106 -5.30 5.68 2.58
CA LEU A 106 -6.64 5.24 2.98
C LEU A 106 -6.62 3.74 3.30
N GLY A 107 -7.47 3.29 4.21
CA GLY A 107 -7.70 1.87 4.46
C GLY A 107 -8.47 1.23 3.30
N ALA A 108 -8.02 0.09 2.81
CA ALA A 108 -8.68 -0.60 1.70
C ALA A 108 -9.99 -1.26 2.15
N CYS A 109 -11.09 -0.99 1.48
CA CYS A 109 -12.43 -1.41 1.89
C CYS A 109 -12.84 -0.93 3.30
N GLU A 110 -12.14 0.08 3.81
CA GLU A 110 -12.34 0.71 5.11
C GLU A 110 -12.59 2.21 4.91
N PRO A 111 -13.79 2.63 4.48
CA PRO A 111 -14.04 4.02 4.11
C PRO A 111 -14.01 4.95 5.32
N GLU A 112 -13.37 6.10 5.12
CA GLU A 112 -13.35 7.24 6.03
C GLU A 112 -13.79 8.49 5.26
N GLU A 113 -14.22 9.52 5.97
CA GLU A 113 -14.68 10.78 5.36
C GLU A 113 -13.55 11.58 4.71
N ILE A 114 -12.30 11.35 5.15
CA ILE A 114 -11.11 12.06 4.69
C ILE A 114 -9.95 11.10 4.47
N LEU A 115 -9.04 11.48 3.58
CA LEU A 115 -7.75 10.80 3.41
C LEU A 115 -6.83 11.00 4.62
N ASN A 116 -5.78 10.19 4.71
CA ASN A 116 -4.81 10.18 5.82
C ASN A 116 -5.44 9.84 7.18
N LYS A 117 -6.53 9.07 7.15
CA LYS A 117 -7.22 8.55 8.33
C LYS A 117 -7.50 7.06 8.17
N GLY A 118 -7.40 6.33 9.27
CA GLY A 118 -7.70 4.91 9.38
C GLY A 118 -7.44 4.44 10.81
N TRP A 119 -7.99 3.30 11.19
CA TRP A 119 -7.79 2.71 12.51
C TRP A 119 -6.29 2.47 12.83
N PHE A 120 -5.49 2.22 11.79
CA PHE A 120 -4.06 1.95 11.90
C PHE A 120 -3.18 3.22 11.99
N THR A 121 -3.74 4.43 11.96
CA THR A 121 -2.97 5.70 11.97
C THR A 121 -2.00 5.77 13.16
N ASN A 122 -2.45 5.42 14.36
CA ASN A 122 -1.58 5.40 15.54
C ASN A 122 -0.57 4.25 15.53
N ALA A 123 -0.93 3.11 14.96
CA ALA A 123 -0.03 1.96 14.83
C ALA A 123 1.08 2.24 13.81
N SER A 124 0.76 2.84 12.67
CA SER A 124 1.71 3.20 11.62
C SER A 124 2.70 4.27 12.08
N SER A 125 2.30 5.22 12.92
CA SER A 125 3.20 6.23 13.48
C SER A 125 4.29 5.67 14.42
N ARG A 126 4.16 4.41 14.82
CA ARG A 126 5.11 3.67 15.68
C ARG A 126 5.65 2.40 15.00
N ALA A 127 5.36 2.21 13.73
CA ALA A 127 5.88 1.08 12.98
C ALA A 127 7.41 1.15 12.85
N MET A 128 8.03 -0.01 12.77
CA MET A 128 9.48 -0.13 12.53
C MET A 128 9.82 -0.24 11.06
N MET A 129 8.86 -0.66 10.23
CA MET A 129 8.99 -0.78 8.79
C MET A 129 7.64 -0.56 8.13
N ILE A 130 7.63 0.28 7.10
CA ILE A 130 6.53 0.43 6.15
C ILE A 130 7.15 0.50 4.77
N HIS A 131 6.68 -0.31 3.84
CA HIS A 131 7.23 -0.35 2.50
C HIS A 131 6.18 -0.44 1.40
N SER A 132 6.56 0.02 0.21
CA SER A 132 5.85 -0.23 -1.04
C SER A 132 6.67 -1.12 -1.97
N ARG A 133 6.04 -1.66 -3.03
CA ARG A 133 6.70 -2.50 -4.02
C ARG A 133 6.61 -1.87 -5.41
N VAL A 134 7.74 -1.82 -6.09
CA VAL A 134 7.86 -1.36 -7.48
C VAL A 134 8.19 -2.55 -8.36
N PHE A 135 7.40 -2.76 -9.41
CA PHE A 135 7.56 -3.83 -10.39
C PHE A 135 8.07 -3.24 -11.72
N ASP A 136 9.24 -2.62 -11.67
CA ASP A 136 9.84 -1.95 -12.83
C ASP A 136 11.37 -2.05 -12.79
N THR A 137 11.99 -1.91 -13.95
CA THR A 137 13.42 -1.73 -14.11
C THR A 137 13.89 -0.31 -13.78
N LYS A 138 12.99 0.68 -13.89
CA LYS A 138 13.24 2.05 -13.47
C LYS A 138 12.69 2.26 -12.05
N ILE A 139 13.59 2.34 -11.10
CA ILE A 139 13.24 2.59 -9.71
C ILE A 139 13.03 4.11 -9.55
N PRO A 140 11.86 4.56 -9.09
CA PRO A 140 11.66 5.97 -8.75
C PRO A 140 12.62 6.38 -7.61
N ASN A 141 12.87 7.67 -7.48
CA ASN A 141 13.64 8.19 -6.36
C ASN A 141 13.00 7.74 -5.04
N GLY A 142 13.75 6.99 -4.25
CA GLY A 142 13.29 6.42 -2.99
C GLY A 142 14.38 5.62 -2.32
N GLU A 143 14.22 5.37 -1.04
CA GLU A 143 15.13 4.55 -0.25
C GLU A 143 14.83 3.07 -0.50
N VAL A 144 15.73 2.38 -1.19
CA VAL A 144 15.61 0.94 -1.46
C VAL A 144 16.03 0.17 -0.20
N ILE A 145 15.14 -0.69 0.30
CA ILE A 145 15.41 -1.56 1.45
C ILE A 145 15.57 -3.03 1.08
N GLY A 146 15.20 -3.40 -0.14
CA GLY A 146 15.39 -4.77 -0.61
C GLY A 146 15.03 -4.91 -2.09
N LYS A 147 15.55 -5.96 -2.69
CA LYS A 147 15.26 -6.32 -4.08
C LYS A 147 15.16 -7.83 -4.22
N ASP A 148 14.08 -8.28 -4.85
CA ASP A 148 13.86 -9.69 -5.18
C ASP A 148 13.42 -9.79 -6.65
N GLY A 149 14.34 -10.24 -7.50
CA GLY A 149 14.14 -10.30 -8.94
C GLY A 149 13.75 -8.94 -9.54
N MET A 150 12.54 -8.84 -10.07
CA MET A 150 11.99 -7.61 -10.66
C MET A 150 11.27 -6.72 -9.63
N VAL A 151 11.17 -7.16 -8.39
CA VAL A 151 10.47 -6.42 -7.32
C VAL A 151 11.49 -5.65 -6.50
N THR A 152 11.29 -4.35 -6.39
CA THR A 152 12.07 -3.47 -5.52
C THR A 152 11.17 -2.97 -4.39
N MET A 153 11.62 -3.12 -3.14
CA MET A 153 10.94 -2.60 -1.96
C MET A 153 11.51 -1.23 -1.60
N LEU A 154 10.62 -0.25 -1.41
CA LEU A 154 10.97 1.12 -1.04
C LEU A 154 10.51 1.40 0.39
N ASN A 155 11.37 2.05 1.17
CA ASN A 155 11.04 2.51 2.51
C ASN A 155 10.05 3.68 2.46
N GLU A 156 8.94 3.52 3.13
CA GLU A 156 7.89 4.55 3.21
C GLU A 156 7.69 5.07 4.64
N LEU A 157 8.48 4.58 5.59
CA LEU A 157 8.31 4.84 7.03
C LEU A 157 8.29 6.34 7.37
N LYS A 158 9.14 7.14 6.72
CA LYS A 158 9.25 8.60 6.96
C LYS A 158 7.95 9.39 6.74
N ARG A 159 6.98 8.82 6.01
CA ARG A 159 5.66 9.45 5.81
C ARG A 159 4.67 9.18 6.94
N TYR A 160 4.93 8.17 7.74
CA TYR A 160 4.04 7.72 8.81
C TYR A 160 4.58 8.00 10.20
N ALA A 161 5.90 7.87 10.37
CA ALA A 161 6.55 7.93 11.66
C ALA A 161 7.67 8.99 11.69
N VAL A 162 7.89 9.57 12.85
CA VAL A 162 9.08 10.39 13.10
C VAL A 162 10.29 9.48 13.18
N THR A 163 11.25 9.67 12.29
CA THR A 163 12.45 8.85 12.19
C THR A 163 13.72 9.62 12.52
N LYS A 164 14.75 8.91 12.96
CA LYS A 164 16.12 9.41 13.08
C LYS A 164 17.04 8.50 12.29
N GLU A 165 18.01 9.09 11.62
CA GLU A 165 19.08 8.33 10.96
C GLU A 165 20.21 8.08 11.94
N ILE A 166 20.65 6.82 12.01
CA ILE A 166 21.80 6.41 12.82
C ILE A 166 22.79 5.74 11.87
N THR A 167 24.00 6.26 11.83
CA THR A 167 25.09 5.62 11.09
C THR A 167 25.92 4.78 12.05
N VAL A 168 25.99 3.48 11.79
CA VAL A 168 26.84 2.54 12.51
C VAL A 168 28.04 2.22 11.65
N SER A 169 29.24 2.52 12.15
CA SER A 169 30.50 2.17 11.50
C SER A 169 31.15 1.04 12.28
N VAL A 170 31.29 -0.12 11.64
CA VAL A 170 32.01 -1.26 12.21
C VAL A 170 33.43 -1.26 11.69
N LYS A 171 34.41 -1.37 12.58
CA LYS A 171 35.84 -1.40 12.27
C LYS A 171 36.47 -2.66 12.83
N ASP A 172 37.46 -3.20 12.15
CA ASP A 172 38.31 -4.26 12.66
C ASP A 172 39.26 -3.77 13.77
N GLU A 173 40.04 -4.68 14.35
CA GLU A 173 41.02 -4.35 15.40
C GLU A 173 42.12 -3.37 14.95
N GLN A 174 42.36 -3.24 13.65
CA GLN A 174 43.31 -2.32 13.03
C GLN A 174 42.68 -0.97 12.69
N GLY A 175 41.36 -0.78 12.91
CA GLY A 175 40.63 0.42 12.64
C GLY A 175 40.16 0.60 11.19
N ALA A 176 40.34 -0.40 10.35
CA ALA A 176 39.81 -0.41 9.00
C ALA A 176 38.32 -0.75 8.99
N PRO A 177 37.52 -0.27 8.00
CA PRO A 177 36.14 -0.69 7.88
C PRO A 177 36.04 -2.22 7.77
N ALA A 178 35.28 -2.86 8.66
CA ALA A 178 34.99 -4.27 8.53
C ALA A 178 34.05 -4.49 7.34
N GLU A 179 34.40 -5.39 6.43
CA GLU A 179 33.47 -5.84 5.38
C GLU A 179 32.28 -6.50 6.07
N GLY A 180 31.08 -6.06 5.68
CA GLY A 180 29.85 -6.58 6.28
C GLY A 180 29.72 -8.07 5.99
N THR A 181 29.61 -8.83 7.05
CA THR A 181 28.98 -10.14 6.99
C THR A 181 27.48 -9.93 7.07
N GLU A 182 26.75 -10.42 6.06
CA GLU A 182 25.28 -10.49 6.08
C GLU A 182 24.76 -11.32 7.25
#